data_c06f7f06f1c0547425854852ccb474e0
#
_entry.id   c06f7f06f1c0547425854852ccb474e0
#
_cell.length_a   1.000
_cell.length_b   1.000
_cell.length_c   1.000
_cell.angle_alpha   90.00
_cell.angle_beta   90.00
_cell.angle_gamma   90.00
#
_symmetry.space_group_name_H-M   'P 1'
#
loop_
_entity.id
_entity.type
_entity.pdbx_description
1 polymer ?
#
loop_
_entity_poly.entity_id
_entity_poly.type
_entity_poly.pdbx_seq_one_letter_code
_entity_poly.pdbx_strand_id
1 'polypeptide(L)'
;MIILRKFFSLLFIFNCSLQAQDQPVIEHEDHAVLKSSQIIIRNFIIQGNKKTKPYIVGRELVFQKNAPYSISAILTGLQRSRQNLMNTALFVDASVCITNWYNDSMDILVDVKERWYYFPLPYLKPADRNWNVWLNDYGLNPDRLNYGLKFLGKNITGRNDKLNIWLINGYTQRATMKYYNPF
;
A
#
# COMPACT_ATOMS: atom_id res chain seq x y z
N MET A 1 -5.75 -56.77 2.34
CA MET A 1 -7.13 -56.44 1.99
C MET A 1 -7.15 -54.91 1.90
N ILE A 2 -6.59 -54.37 0.81
CA ILE A 2 -7.21 -53.88 -0.44
C ILE A 2 -8.31 -52.86 -0.14
N ILE A 3 -8.04 -51.60 -0.39
CA ILE A 3 -8.83 -50.79 -1.32
C ILE A 3 -7.98 -49.59 -1.77
N LEU A 4 -7.59 -49.67 -3.00
CA LEU A 4 -6.98 -48.70 -3.86
C LEU A 4 -8.06 -47.70 -4.30
N ARG A 5 -7.92 -46.41 -3.97
CA ARG A 5 -8.84 -45.38 -4.45
C ARG A 5 -8.15 -44.52 -5.51
N LYS A 6 -8.53 -44.80 -6.73
CA LYS A 6 -8.13 -44.07 -7.94
C LYS A 6 -8.56 -42.61 -7.88
N PHE A 7 -7.60 -41.72 -7.97
CA PHE A 7 -7.85 -40.32 -8.31
C PHE A 7 -7.90 -40.20 -9.84
N PHE A 8 -9.09 -39.98 -10.34
CA PHE A 8 -9.35 -39.72 -11.75
C PHE A 8 -9.15 -38.23 -11.99
N SER A 9 -7.99 -37.88 -12.58
CA SER A 9 -7.71 -36.55 -13.06
C SER A 9 -8.40 -36.33 -14.39
N LEU A 10 -9.47 -35.57 -14.41
CA LEU A 10 -10.17 -35.16 -15.63
C LEU A 10 -9.44 -33.98 -16.25
N LEU A 11 -8.58 -34.33 -17.26
CA LEU A 11 -7.94 -33.33 -18.10
C LEU A 11 -9.00 -32.83 -19.11
N PHE A 12 -9.54 -31.65 -18.87
CA PHE A 12 -10.40 -30.99 -19.85
C PHE A 12 -9.51 -30.27 -20.86
N ILE A 13 -9.23 -30.95 -21.97
CA ILE A 13 -8.57 -30.34 -23.13
C ILE A 13 -9.65 -29.56 -23.88
N PHE A 14 -9.62 -28.26 -23.76
CA PHE A 14 -10.44 -27.36 -24.56
C PHE A 14 -9.79 -27.15 -25.91
N ASN A 15 -10.23 -27.98 -26.90
CA ASN A 15 -9.88 -27.74 -28.29
C ASN A 15 -10.61 -26.51 -28.81
N CYS A 16 -9.91 -25.38 -28.84
CA CYS A 16 -10.36 -24.20 -29.56
C CYS A 16 -9.99 -24.39 -31.05
N SER A 17 -10.96 -24.87 -31.83
CA SER A 17 -10.86 -24.88 -33.30
C SER A 17 -10.83 -23.43 -33.78
N LEU A 18 -9.67 -22.99 -34.29
CA LEU A 18 -9.58 -21.75 -35.05
C LEU A 18 -10.31 -21.97 -36.40
N GLN A 19 -11.52 -21.50 -36.48
CA GLN A 19 -12.12 -21.19 -37.77
C GLN A 19 -11.69 -19.76 -38.12
N ALA A 20 -10.79 -19.68 -39.08
CA ALA A 20 -10.48 -18.43 -39.76
C ALA A 20 -11.71 -18.00 -40.55
N GLN A 21 -12.51 -17.10 -39.98
CA GLN A 21 -13.49 -16.34 -40.72
C GLN A 21 -12.80 -15.05 -41.18
N ASP A 22 -12.66 -14.91 -42.48
CA ASP A 22 -12.36 -13.64 -43.13
C ASP A 22 -13.38 -12.60 -42.71
N GLN A 23 -13.01 -11.78 -41.78
CA GLN A 23 -13.74 -10.56 -41.40
C GLN A 23 -13.24 -9.44 -42.30
N PRO A 24 -14.14 -8.66 -42.90
CA PRO A 24 -13.74 -7.49 -43.67
C PRO A 24 -12.98 -6.55 -42.78
N VAL A 25 -11.84 -6.09 -43.27
CA VAL A 25 -11.03 -5.03 -42.69
C VAL A 25 -11.91 -3.79 -42.51
N ILE A 26 -12.42 -3.57 -41.29
CA ILE A 26 -13.03 -2.31 -40.92
C ILE A 26 -11.89 -1.35 -40.61
N GLU A 27 -11.67 -0.47 -41.58
CA GLU A 27 -10.67 0.59 -41.56
C GLU A 27 -10.84 1.49 -40.33
N HIS A 28 -9.78 1.71 -39.72
CA HIS A 28 -9.18 2.73 -38.85
C HIS A 28 -9.83 4.12 -38.74
N GLU A 29 -11.11 4.25 -38.47
CA GLU A 29 -11.67 5.58 -38.12
C GLU A 29 -11.99 5.77 -36.63
N ASP A 30 -12.17 4.70 -35.85
CA ASP A 30 -12.62 4.82 -34.45
C ASP A 30 -11.52 5.22 -33.45
N HIS A 31 -10.24 5.00 -33.78
CA HIS A 31 -9.14 5.41 -32.88
C HIS A 31 -8.85 6.90 -32.86
N ALA A 32 -9.22 7.65 -33.89
CA ALA A 32 -8.99 9.07 -33.95
C ALA A 32 -10.04 9.87 -33.16
N VAL A 33 -11.26 9.38 -33.08
CA VAL A 33 -12.37 10.05 -32.34
C VAL A 33 -12.16 9.96 -30.82
N LEU A 34 -11.63 8.85 -30.32
CA LEU A 34 -11.31 8.69 -28.89
C LEU A 34 -10.15 9.57 -28.43
N LYS A 35 -9.33 10.06 -29.35
CA LYS A 35 -8.13 10.86 -29.03
C LYS A 35 -8.44 12.33 -28.77
N SER A 36 -9.60 12.82 -29.16
CA SER A 36 -10.00 14.24 -29.06
C SER A 36 -11.00 14.54 -27.92
N SER A 37 -11.63 13.54 -27.32
CA SER A 37 -12.55 13.76 -26.23
C SER A 37 -11.80 14.08 -24.93
N GLN A 38 -11.91 15.32 -24.49
CA GLN A 38 -11.43 15.75 -23.17
C GLN A 38 -12.48 15.45 -22.13
N ILE A 39 -12.08 14.74 -21.09
CA ILE A 39 -12.95 14.33 -19.99
C ILE A 39 -12.58 15.12 -18.74
N ILE A 40 -13.56 15.68 -18.08
CA ILE A 40 -13.38 16.48 -16.87
C ILE A 40 -13.52 15.60 -15.63
N ILE A 41 -12.54 15.62 -14.75
CA ILE A 41 -12.62 14.95 -13.46
C ILE A 41 -13.33 15.86 -12.47
N ARG A 42 -14.55 15.47 -12.09
CA ARG A 42 -15.42 16.28 -11.23
C ARG A 42 -15.08 16.13 -9.75
N ASN A 43 -15.05 14.88 -9.25
CA ASN A 43 -14.83 14.61 -7.84
C ASN A 43 -13.93 13.39 -7.59
N PHE A 44 -13.33 13.38 -6.40
CA PHE A 44 -12.66 12.22 -5.83
C PHE A 44 -13.47 11.67 -4.67
N ILE A 45 -13.85 10.40 -4.77
CA ILE A 45 -14.54 9.65 -3.71
C ILE A 45 -13.49 8.79 -3.04
N ILE A 46 -13.16 9.08 -1.78
CA ILE A 46 -12.14 8.36 -1.03
C ILE A 46 -12.83 7.46 -0.01
N GLN A 47 -12.49 6.17 -0.02
CA GLN A 47 -13.05 5.15 0.88
C GLN A 47 -11.94 4.36 1.55
N GLY A 48 -12.25 3.73 2.70
CA GLY A 48 -11.32 2.87 3.43
C GLY A 48 -10.28 3.59 4.29
N ASN A 49 -10.18 4.91 4.22
CA ASN A 49 -9.29 5.71 5.05
C ASN A 49 -9.90 5.93 6.45
N LYS A 50 -9.58 5.06 7.39
CA LYS A 50 -10.08 5.13 8.78
C LYS A 50 -9.34 6.17 9.61
N LYS A 51 -8.04 6.24 9.47
CA LYS A 51 -7.14 7.11 10.22
C LYS A 51 -6.48 8.17 9.36
N THR A 52 -6.05 7.81 8.16
CA THR A 52 -5.40 8.73 7.22
C THR A 52 -6.38 9.79 6.76
N LYS A 53 -5.99 11.04 6.86
CA LYS A 53 -6.84 12.17 6.45
C LYS A 53 -7.03 12.18 4.93
N PRO A 54 -8.23 12.50 4.41
CA PRO A 54 -8.52 12.47 2.97
C PRO A 54 -7.56 13.31 2.13
N TYR A 55 -7.10 14.46 2.63
CA TYR A 55 -6.19 15.32 1.89
C TYR A 55 -4.81 14.67 1.64
N ILE A 56 -4.36 13.74 2.51
CA ILE A 56 -3.12 12.98 2.31
C ILE A 56 -3.27 12.02 1.12
N VAL A 57 -4.45 11.39 0.98
CA VAL A 57 -4.77 10.55 -0.17
C VAL A 57 -4.87 11.41 -1.43
N GLY A 58 -5.60 12.51 -1.36
CA GLY A 58 -5.82 13.41 -2.49
C GLY A 58 -4.53 14.00 -3.07
N ARG A 59 -3.55 14.28 -2.23
CA ARG A 59 -2.25 14.82 -2.64
C ARG A 59 -1.44 13.85 -3.52
N GLU A 60 -1.61 12.56 -3.31
CA GLU A 60 -0.89 11.53 -4.08
C GLU A 60 -1.54 11.24 -5.44
N LEU A 61 -2.73 11.79 -5.70
CA LEU A 61 -3.39 11.69 -7.00
C LEU A 61 -2.73 12.63 -7.99
N VAL A 62 -2.52 12.14 -9.21
CA VAL A 62 -1.95 12.92 -10.32
C VAL A 62 -2.97 13.91 -10.90
N PHE A 63 -4.25 13.72 -10.59
CA PHE A 63 -5.36 14.47 -11.15
C PHE A 63 -5.70 15.71 -10.33
N GLN A 64 -6.19 16.74 -11.04
CA GLN A 64 -6.77 17.93 -10.43
C GLN A 64 -8.27 17.97 -10.72
N LYS A 65 -9.05 18.50 -9.78
CA LYS A 65 -10.49 18.70 -9.98
C LYS A 65 -10.74 19.73 -11.11
N ASN A 66 -11.77 19.47 -11.88
CA ASN A 66 -12.23 20.33 -12.98
C ASN A 66 -11.20 20.58 -14.07
N ALA A 67 -10.16 19.76 -14.16
CA ALA A 67 -9.20 19.82 -15.26
C ALA A 67 -9.56 18.81 -16.35
N PRO A 68 -9.40 19.16 -17.62
CA PRO A 68 -9.64 18.25 -18.73
C PRO A 68 -8.47 17.31 -18.95
N TYR A 69 -8.75 16.06 -19.22
CA TYR A 69 -7.76 15.01 -19.52
C TYR A 69 -8.17 14.19 -20.73
N SER A 70 -7.21 13.72 -21.51
CA SER A 70 -7.45 12.69 -22.52
C SER A 70 -7.64 11.32 -21.88
N ILE A 71 -8.34 10.42 -22.57
CA ILE A 71 -8.57 9.05 -22.07
C ILE A 71 -7.26 8.33 -21.77
N SER A 72 -6.25 8.49 -22.65
CA SER A 72 -4.93 7.87 -22.44
C SER A 72 -4.22 8.44 -21.19
N ALA A 73 -4.32 9.76 -20.95
CA ALA A 73 -3.77 10.39 -19.75
C ALA A 73 -4.48 9.91 -18.48
N ILE A 74 -5.80 9.68 -18.56
CA ILE A 74 -6.56 9.14 -17.42
C ILE A 74 -6.08 7.73 -17.07
N LEU A 75 -6.00 6.82 -18.03
CA LEU A 75 -5.55 5.45 -17.79
C LEU A 75 -4.14 5.39 -17.16
N THR A 76 -3.20 6.14 -17.72
CA THR A 76 -1.84 6.26 -17.18
C THR A 76 -1.85 6.91 -15.79
N GLY A 77 -2.68 7.94 -15.61
CA GLY A 77 -2.82 8.67 -14.35
C GLY A 77 -3.39 7.82 -13.23
N LEU A 78 -4.36 6.92 -13.51
CA LEU A 78 -4.91 5.98 -12.52
C LEU A 78 -3.83 5.06 -11.98
N GLN A 79 -3.03 4.47 -12.88
CA GLN A 79 -1.92 3.59 -12.47
C GLN A 79 -0.86 4.35 -11.66
N ARG A 80 -0.50 5.55 -12.09
CA ARG A 80 0.48 6.39 -11.41
C ARG A 80 0.00 6.83 -10.03
N SER A 81 -1.26 7.23 -9.91
CA SER A 81 -1.88 7.59 -8.64
C SER A 81 -1.90 6.40 -7.67
N ARG A 82 -2.26 5.21 -8.16
CA ARG A 82 -2.17 3.97 -7.35
C ARG A 82 -0.75 3.74 -6.86
N GLN A 83 0.24 3.89 -7.72
CA GLN A 83 1.64 3.69 -7.36
C GLN A 83 2.12 4.70 -6.32
N ASN A 84 1.77 5.98 -6.47
CA ASN A 84 2.08 7.01 -5.50
C ASN A 84 1.50 6.67 -4.12
N LEU A 85 0.22 6.26 -4.06
CA LEU A 85 -0.42 5.83 -2.82
C LEU A 85 0.33 4.66 -2.16
N MET A 86 0.71 3.65 -2.92
CA MET A 86 1.48 2.51 -2.41
C MET A 86 2.87 2.91 -1.93
N ASN A 87 3.54 3.85 -2.60
CA ASN A 87 4.86 4.36 -2.24
C ASN A 87 4.86 5.12 -0.90
N THR A 88 3.72 5.66 -0.45
CA THR A 88 3.62 6.27 0.89
C THR A 88 3.85 5.28 2.02
N ALA A 89 3.72 3.98 1.76
CA ALA A 89 3.74 2.89 2.73
C ALA A 89 2.70 3.04 3.86
N LEU A 90 1.63 3.79 3.63
CA LEU A 90 0.49 3.93 4.53
C LEU A 90 -0.56 2.83 4.31
N PHE A 91 -0.61 2.27 3.12
CA PHE A 91 -1.63 1.33 2.71
C PHE A 91 -1.06 -0.07 2.46
N VAL A 92 -1.87 -1.09 2.72
CA VAL A 92 -1.59 -2.48 2.32
C VAL A 92 -1.96 -2.67 0.87
N ASP A 93 -3.07 -2.03 0.47
CA ASP A 93 -3.55 -2.01 -0.92
C ASP A 93 -4.24 -0.68 -1.20
N ALA A 94 -4.23 -0.30 -2.48
CA ALA A 94 -4.91 0.88 -2.98
C ALA A 94 -5.43 0.59 -4.39
N SER A 95 -6.68 0.91 -4.64
CA SER A 95 -7.27 0.89 -5.97
C SER A 95 -7.75 2.27 -6.36
N VAL A 96 -7.55 2.63 -7.62
CA VAL A 96 -8.00 3.90 -8.18
C VAL A 96 -8.77 3.58 -9.45
N CYS A 97 -10.07 3.80 -9.42
CA CYS A 97 -11.01 3.39 -10.46
C CYS A 97 -11.88 4.55 -10.91
N ILE A 98 -12.39 4.47 -12.12
CA ILE A 98 -13.41 5.39 -12.63
C ILE A 98 -14.76 4.95 -12.08
N THR A 99 -15.54 5.92 -11.63
CA THR A 99 -16.92 5.72 -11.23
C THR A 99 -17.77 6.89 -11.75
N ASN A 100 -19.09 6.74 -11.79
CA ASN A 100 -20.03 7.79 -12.15
C ASN A 100 -19.65 8.55 -13.43
N TRP A 101 -19.73 7.88 -14.56
CA TRP A 101 -19.51 8.51 -15.85
C TRP A 101 -20.75 9.28 -16.31
N TYR A 102 -20.61 10.57 -16.59
CA TYR A 102 -21.67 11.46 -17.06
C TYR A 102 -21.18 12.26 -18.26
N ASN A 103 -21.62 11.92 -19.46
CA ASN A 103 -21.19 12.59 -20.70
C ASN A 103 -19.66 12.78 -20.74
N ASP A 104 -19.18 14.01 -20.65
CA ASP A 104 -17.76 14.39 -20.69
C ASP A 104 -17.13 14.53 -19.28
N SER A 105 -17.79 14.04 -18.24
CA SER A 105 -17.27 14.13 -16.87
C SER A 105 -17.32 12.80 -16.14
N MET A 106 -16.37 12.58 -15.21
CA MET A 106 -16.31 11.39 -14.39
C MET A 106 -15.88 11.70 -12.96
N ASP A 107 -16.21 10.78 -12.06
CA ASP A 107 -15.68 10.76 -10.71
C ASP A 107 -14.63 9.64 -10.60
N ILE A 108 -13.63 9.85 -9.78
CA ILE A 108 -12.60 8.84 -9.48
C ILE A 108 -12.85 8.31 -8.08
N LEU A 109 -13.01 7.00 -7.97
CA LEU A 109 -13.08 6.27 -6.72
C LEU A 109 -11.67 5.83 -6.32
N VAL A 110 -11.28 6.20 -5.11
CA VAL A 110 -10.03 5.78 -4.48
C VAL A 110 -10.39 4.93 -3.27
N ASP A 111 -10.19 3.63 -3.37
CA ASP A 111 -10.41 2.70 -2.27
C ASP A 111 -9.05 2.27 -1.70
N VAL A 112 -8.86 2.47 -0.40
CA VAL A 112 -7.59 2.21 0.27
C VAL A 112 -7.78 1.31 1.48
N LYS A 113 -6.85 0.38 1.66
CA LYS A 113 -6.77 -0.47 2.83
C LYS A 113 -5.58 -0.05 3.67
N GLU A 114 -5.83 0.54 4.85
CA GLU A 114 -4.79 1.02 5.72
C GLU A 114 -3.96 -0.11 6.31
N ARG A 115 -2.68 0.19 6.54
CA ARG A 115 -1.72 -0.71 7.19
C ARG A 115 -1.82 -0.59 8.70
N TRP A 116 -1.27 -1.57 9.42
CA TRP A 116 -1.00 -1.44 10.84
C TRP A 116 0.11 -0.41 11.08
N TYR A 117 -0.11 0.51 12.01
CA TYR A 117 0.77 1.66 12.21
C TYR A 117 1.57 1.63 13.51
N TYR A 118 1.29 0.70 14.42
CA TYR A 118 1.86 0.68 15.76
C TYR A 118 2.69 -0.57 15.97
N PHE A 119 3.97 -0.39 16.30
CA PHE A 119 4.89 -1.49 16.51
C PHE A 119 5.58 -1.34 17.86
N PRO A 120 5.01 -1.90 18.94
CA PRO A 120 5.70 -2.05 20.21
C PRO A 120 6.70 -3.19 20.08
N LEU A 121 7.99 -2.89 20.28
CA LEU A 121 9.09 -3.85 20.18
C LEU A 121 9.77 -3.95 21.54
N PRO A 122 9.80 -5.12 22.19
CA PRO A 122 10.59 -5.32 23.38
C PRO A 122 12.07 -5.14 23.06
N TYR A 123 12.80 -4.54 23.98
CA TYR A 123 14.22 -4.34 23.87
C TYR A 123 14.93 -5.08 25.01
N LEU A 124 15.85 -5.96 24.65
CA LEU A 124 16.69 -6.68 25.59
C LEU A 124 18.08 -6.78 24.97
N LYS A 125 19.09 -6.28 25.68
CA LYS A 125 20.47 -6.30 25.22
C LYS A 125 21.42 -6.29 26.40
N PRO A 126 22.45 -7.20 26.47
CA PRO A 126 23.52 -7.08 27.44
C PRO A 126 24.25 -5.74 27.30
N ALA A 127 24.77 -5.24 28.42
CA ALA A 127 25.64 -4.07 28.42
C ALA A 127 26.97 -4.38 27.72
N ASP A 128 27.35 -5.63 27.77
CA ASP A 128 28.58 -6.16 27.20
C ASP A 128 28.48 -6.39 25.69
N ARG A 129 29.60 -6.72 25.07
CA ARG A 129 29.76 -6.77 23.63
C ARG A 129 28.89 -7.80 22.95
N ASN A 130 28.63 -8.94 23.62
CA ASN A 130 27.81 -10.03 23.10
C ASN A 130 27.15 -10.85 24.23
N TRP A 131 26.19 -11.67 23.83
CA TRP A 131 25.44 -12.53 24.75
C TRP A 131 26.33 -13.60 25.41
N ASN A 132 27.37 -14.07 24.73
CA ASN A 132 28.25 -15.12 25.21
C ASN A 132 29.05 -14.68 26.44
N VAL A 133 29.56 -13.45 26.41
CA VAL A 133 30.25 -12.85 27.57
C VAL A 133 29.30 -12.69 28.76
N TRP A 134 28.07 -12.24 28.50
CA TRP A 134 27.09 -12.10 29.58
C TRP A 134 26.69 -13.43 30.19
N LEU A 135 26.57 -14.51 29.39
CA LEU A 135 26.24 -15.86 29.85
C LEU A 135 27.40 -16.52 30.63
N ASN A 136 28.62 -16.50 30.07
CA ASN A 136 29.72 -17.30 30.56
C ASN A 136 30.58 -16.56 31.57
N ASP A 137 30.89 -15.29 31.33
CA ASP A 137 31.82 -14.54 32.16
C ASP A 137 31.13 -13.85 33.33
N TYR A 138 29.88 -13.43 33.15
CA TYR A 138 29.10 -12.69 34.14
C TYR A 138 27.91 -13.45 34.75
N GLY A 139 27.78 -14.75 34.46
CA GLY A 139 26.80 -15.63 35.13
C GLY A 139 25.37 -15.13 35.07
N LEU A 140 24.92 -14.55 33.95
CA LEU A 140 23.55 -13.99 33.77
C LEU A 140 23.23 -12.81 34.69
N ASN A 141 24.24 -12.04 35.12
CA ASN A 141 23.99 -10.92 36.03
C ASN A 141 23.01 -9.90 35.44
N PRO A 142 21.82 -9.70 36.07
CA PRO A 142 20.78 -8.79 35.59
C PRO A 142 21.21 -7.32 35.60
N ASP A 143 22.17 -6.93 36.47
CA ASP A 143 22.65 -5.55 36.55
C ASP A 143 23.41 -5.11 35.29
N ARG A 144 23.86 -6.10 34.50
CA ARG A 144 24.54 -5.88 33.20
C ARG A 144 23.60 -6.06 31.99
N LEU A 145 22.32 -5.92 32.20
CA LEU A 145 21.31 -6.05 31.17
C LEU A 145 20.61 -4.72 30.95
N ASN A 146 20.42 -4.37 29.70
CA ASN A 146 19.53 -3.29 29.29
C ASN A 146 18.22 -3.88 28.79
N TYR A 147 17.12 -3.46 29.36
CA TYR A 147 15.78 -3.90 28.98
C TYR A 147 14.87 -2.69 28.76
N GLY A 148 13.81 -2.89 28.01
CA GLY A 148 12.91 -1.78 27.77
C GLY A 148 11.91 -2.01 26.65
N LEU A 149 11.36 -0.90 26.16
CA LEU A 149 10.38 -0.89 25.10
C LEU A 149 10.78 0.15 24.03
N LYS A 150 10.74 -0.28 22.78
CA LYS A 150 10.79 0.62 21.62
C LYS A 150 9.41 0.67 21.00
N PHE A 151 8.83 1.83 20.91
CA PHE A 151 7.57 2.04 20.23
C PHE A 151 7.80 2.80 18.93
N LEU A 152 7.41 2.18 17.83
CA LEU A 152 7.48 2.76 16.50
C LEU A 152 6.06 3.01 16.02
N GLY A 153 5.64 4.26 15.94
CA GLY A 153 4.35 4.68 15.45
C GLY A 153 4.49 5.38 14.10
N LYS A 154 3.67 4.96 13.14
CA LYS A 154 3.48 5.67 11.87
C LYS A 154 2.07 6.21 11.80
N ASN A 155 1.90 7.34 11.11
CA ASN A 155 0.59 7.92 10.86
C ASN A 155 -0.25 8.11 12.13
N ILE A 156 0.37 8.61 13.20
CA ILE A 156 -0.27 8.77 14.52
C ILE A 156 -1.43 9.75 14.45
N THR A 157 -1.25 10.88 13.78
CA THR A 157 -2.28 11.92 13.62
C THR A 157 -3.05 11.83 12.31
N GLY A 158 -2.75 10.85 11.47
CA GLY A 158 -3.35 10.71 10.14
C GLY A 158 -2.69 11.55 9.04
N ARG A 159 -1.50 12.14 9.34
CA ARG A 159 -0.76 13.04 8.44
C ARG A 159 0.53 12.42 7.90
N ASN A 160 0.68 11.09 7.98
CA ASN A 160 1.91 10.38 7.63
C ASN A 160 3.09 10.73 8.55
N ASP A 161 2.81 11.13 9.77
CA ASP A 161 3.79 11.42 10.80
C ASP A 161 4.41 10.14 11.38
N LYS A 162 5.60 10.27 11.97
CA LYS A 162 6.33 9.16 12.60
C LYS A 162 6.68 9.53 14.03
N LEU A 163 6.40 8.61 14.95
CA LEU A 163 6.74 8.74 16.36
C LEU A 163 7.57 7.53 16.79
N ASN A 164 8.77 7.80 17.28
CA ASN A 164 9.66 6.78 17.82
C ASN A 164 9.92 7.09 19.29
N ILE A 165 9.52 6.18 20.17
CA ILE A 165 9.76 6.29 21.62
C ILE A 165 10.65 5.10 22.02
N TRP A 166 11.73 5.40 22.74
CA TRP A 166 12.65 4.41 23.28
C TRP A 166 12.74 4.63 24.78
N LEU A 167 12.29 3.66 25.53
CA LEU A 167 12.42 3.60 26.98
C LEU A 167 13.27 2.41 27.33
N ILE A 168 14.48 2.68 27.76
CA ILE A 168 15.49 1.66 28.10
C ILE A 168 15.90 1.90 29.53
N ASN A 169 15.94 0.84 30.31
CA ASN A 169 16.35 0.82 31.69
C ASN A 169 17.32 -0.35 31.93
N GLY A 170 17.96 -0.40 33.07
CA GLY A 170 18.97 -1.38 33.46
C GLY A 170 20.35 -0.76 33.58
N TYR A 171 21.38 -1.36 33.04
CA TYR A 171 22.74 -0.85 33.06
C TYR A 171 22.85 0.58 32.49
N THR A 172 22.13 0.85 31.40
CA THR A 172 22.02 2.18 30.81
C THR A 172 20.58 2.65 30.86
N GLN A 173 20.33 3.80 31.43
CA GLN A 173 19.01 4.42 31.42
C GLN A 173 18.91 5.42 30.26
N ARG A 174 17.92 5.24 29.40
CA ARG A 174 17.67 6.12 28.25
C ARG A 174 16.18 6.27 27.97
N ALA A 175 15.71 7.49 27.96
CA ALA A 175 14.41 7.87 27.43
C ALA A 175 14.63 8.77 26.21
N THR A 176 14.12 8.36 25.05
CA THR A 176 14.24 9.13 23.81
C THR A 176 12.91 9.17 23.12
N MET A 177 12.46 10.36 22.72
CA MET A 177 11.27 10.57 21.90
C MET A 177 11.66 11.34 20.64
N LYS A 178 11.30 10.82 19.48
CA LYS A 178 11.51 11.47 18.19
C LYS A 178 10.18 11.53 17.46
N TYR A 179 9.75 12.73 17.15
CA TYR A 179 8.57 12.99 16.34
C TYR A 179 8.98 13.66 15.04
N TYR A 180 8.52 13.11 13.94
CA TYR A 180 8.75 13.62 12.61
C TYR A 180 7.42 13.81 11.90
N ASN A 181 7.12 15.04 11.54
CA ASN A 181 5.96 15.41 10.73
C ASN A 181 6.48 15.93 9.38
N PRO A 182 6.28 15.19 8.28
CA PRO A 182 6.79 15.58 6.98
C PRO A 182 6.03 16.75 6.34
N PHE A 183 4.95 17.27 6.98
CA PHE A 183 4.05 18.30 6.43
C PHE A 183 3.55 19.27 7.48
#